data_c1911b4f8da222e407584aa3cc4385ef
#
_entry.id   c1911b4f8da222e407584aa3cc4385ef
#
_cell.length_a   1.000
_cell.length_b   1.000
_cell.length_c   1.000
_cell.angle_alpha   90.00
_cell.angle_beta   90.00
_cell.angle_gamma   90.00
#
_symmetry.space_group_name_H-M   'P 1'
#
loop_
_entity.id
_entity.type
_entity.pdbx_description
1 polymer ?
#
loop_
_entity_poly.entity_id
_entity_poly.type
_entity_poly.pdbx_seq_one_letter_code
_entity_poly.pdbx_strand_id
1 'polypeptide(L)'
;FAGLDLAKLSYQRGEKAAARDHLSWVAESASEPVLRDLARLRLGQLLLDIGEYEALQGLLHRSYSTAFAGEVDALRGDLEIALGNVDRAREAYPEALVKGVDDESLLRMKLVDVGDQRSES
;
A
#
# COMPACT_ATOMS: atom_id res chain seq x y z
N PHE A 1 10.92 3.93 14.86
CA PHE A 1 11.00 5.37 14.63
C PHE A 1 9.81 6.08 15.27
N ALA A 2 10.09 7.16 15.99
CA ALA A 2 9.06 7.87 16.74
C ALA A 2 7.91 8.35 15.87
N GLY A 3 8.19 8.88 14.69
CA GLY A 3 7.15 9.37 13.78
C GLY A 3 6.20 8.28 13.30
N LEU A 4 6.72 7.08 13.00
CA LEU A 4 5.91 5.96 12.56
C LEU A 4 5.11 5.37 13.73
N ASP A 5 5.67 5.32 14.94
CA ASP A 5 4.97 4.83 16.12
C ASP A 5 3.81 5.76 16.50
N LEU A 6 4.02 7.06 16.43
CA LEU A 6 2.97 8.04 16.66
C LEU A 6 1.85 7.92 15.61
N ALA A 7 2.22 7.71 14.35
CA ALA A 7 1.25 7.55 13.29
C ALA A 7 0.36 6.32 13.53
N LYS A 8 0.95 5.21 13.98
CA LYS A 8 0.21 3.99 14.29
C LYS A 8 -0.76 4.19 15.44
N LEU A 9 -0.34 4.85 16.52
CA LEU A 9 -1.19 5.14 17.65
C LEU A 9 -2.36 6.06 17.27
N SER A 10 -2.09 7.09 16.49
CA SER A 10 -3.12 8.02 16.02
C SER A 10 -4.16 7.30 15.16
N TYR A 11 -3.71 6.39 14.28
CA TYR A 11 -4.62 5.60 13.47
C TYR A 11 -5.52 4.71 14.34
N GLN A 12 -4.94 4.00 15.32
CA GLN A 12 -5.68 3.11 16.22
C GLN A 12 -6.74 3.84 17.01
N ARG A 13 -6.53 5.11 17.31
CA ARG A 13 -7.50 5.96 17.99
C ARG A 13 -8.53 6.59 17.06
N GLY A 14 -8.47 6.31 15.77
CA GLY A 14 -9.33 6.93 14.78
C GLY A 14 -8.87 8.31 14.33
N GLU A 15 -7.68 8.72 14.72
CA GLU A 15 -7.10 10.02 14.33
C GLU A 15 -6.36 9.90 12.99
N LYS A 16 -7.09 9.52 11.97
CA LYS A 16 -6.49 9.19 10.66
C LYS A 16 -5.81 10.38 9.99
N ALA A 17 -6.34 11.58 10.17
CA ALA A 17 -5.73 12.78 9.63
C ALA A 17 -4.35 13.04 10.25
N ALA A 18 -4.22 12.87 11.56
CA ALA A 18 -2.95 13.04 12.25
C ALA A 18 -1.94 11.97 11.81
N ALA A 19 -2.38 10.73 11.67
CA ALA A 19 -1.53 9.65 11.17
C ALA A 19 -1.01 9.95 9.77
N ARG A 20 -1.88 10.46 8.90
CA ARG A 20 -1.51 10.88 7.54
C ARG A 20 -0.43 11.95 7.57
N ASP A 21 -0.60 12.96 8.41
CA ASP A 21 0.36 14.06 8.52
C ASP A 21 1.72 13.57 9.03
N HIS A 22 1.73 12.69 10.03
CA HIS A 22 2.97 12.12 10.57
C HIS A 22 3.71 11.28 9.51
N LEU A 23 2.98 10.43 8.79
CA LEU A 23 3.57 9.59 7.74
C LEU A 23 4.09 10.43 6.58
N SER A 24 3.36 11.46 6.19
CA SER A 24 3.81 12.38 5.14
C SER A 24 5.09 13.08 5.57
N TRP A 25 5.16 13.52 6.82
CA TRP A 25 6.34 14.18 7.34
C TRP A 25 7.56 13.25 7.31
N VAL A 26 7.41 12.00 7.76
CA VAL A 26 8.52 11.02 7.71
C VAL A 26 8.93 10.75 6.26
N ALA A 27 7.96 10.58 5.37
CA ALA A 27 8.23 10.31 3.95
C ALA A 27 9.00 11.44 3.26
N GLU A 28 8.78 12.68 3.68
CA GLU A 28 9.45 13.85 3.10
C GLU A 28 10.76 14.21 3.80
N SER A 29 10.85 13.94 5.11
CA SER A 29 11.95 14.42 5.95
C SER A 29 13.06 13.41 6.18
N ALA A 30 12.76 12.11 6.05
CA ALA A 30 13.75 11.07 6.32
C ALA A 30 14.89 11.13 5.29
N SER A 31 16.12 11.11 5.79
CA SER A 31 17.31 11.11 4.93
C SER A 31 17.60 9.75 4.31
N GLU A 32 17.18 8.68 4.96
CA GLU A 32 17.43 7.32 4.48
C GLU A 32 16.34 6.89 3.49
N PRO A 33 16.72 6.43 2.29
CA PRO A 33 15.75 6.01 1.27
C PRO A 33 14.81 4.90 1.73
N VAL A 34 15.32 3.92 2.48
CA VAL A 34 14.51 2.81 2.99
C VAL A 34 13.41 3.32 3.90
N LEU A 35 13.73 4.25 4.78
CA LEU A 35 12.75 4.81 5.70
C LEU A 35 11.70 5.63 4.97
N ARG A 36 12.11 6.40 3.97
CA ARG A 36 11.17 7.16 3.13
C ARG A 36 10.19 6.23 2.40
N ASP A 37 10.71 5.16 1.81
CA ASP A 37 9.90 4.20 1.07
C ASP A 37 8.92 3.47 1.99
N LEU A 38 9.38 3.07 3.18
CA LEU A 38 8.53 2.42 4.16
C LEU A 38 7.40 3.35 4.61
N ALA A 39 7.73 4.61 4.88
CA ALA A 39 6.73 5.61 5.27
C ALA A 39 5.71 5.83 4.15
N ARG A 40 6.16 5.88 2.90
CA ARG A 40 5.27 6.02 1.74
C ARG A 40 4.32 4.83 1.62
N LEU A 41 4.81 3.61 1.83
CA LEU A 41 3.96 2.42 1.77
C LEU A 41 2.91 2.43 2.88
N ARG A 42 3.28 2.81 4.08
CA ARG A 42 2.33 2.92 5.19
C ARG A 42 1.33 4.04 4.96
N LEU A 43 1.78 5.16 4.42
CA LEU A 43 0.90 6.24 4.00
C LEU A 43 -0.08 5.75 2.93
N GLY A 44 0.41 4.97 1.96
CA GLY A 44 -0.42 4.41 0.91
C GLY A 44 -1.53 3.52 1.45
N GLN A 45 -1.22 2.66 2.40
CA GLN A 45 -2.21 1.81 3.05
C GLN A 45 -3.27 2.62 3.78
N LEU A 46 -2.84 3.69 4.46
CA LEU A 46 -3.77 4.58 5.13
C LEU A 46 -4.68 5.31 4.14
N LEU A 47 -4.10 5.81 3.04
CA LEU A 47 -4.88 6.48 1.99
C LEU A 47 -5.94 5.55 1.39
N LEU A 48 -5.59 4.27 1.21
CA LEU A 48 -6.53 3.27 0.74
C LEU A 48 -7.68 3.11 1.74
N ASP A 49 -7.35 3.00 3.03
CA ASP A 49 -8.34 2.82 4.10
C ASP A 49 -9.34 3.97 4.19
N ILE A 50 -8.87 5.20 4.00
CA ILE A 50 -9.74 6.39 4.12
C ILE A 50 -10.38 6.76 2.78
N GLY A 51 -10.12 6.01 1.72
CA GLY A 51 -10.74 6.25 0.41
C GLY A 51 -10.12 7.36 -0.41
N GLU A 52 -8.92 7.79 -0.09
CA GLU A 52 -8.18 8.83 -0.81
C GLU A 52 -7.42 8.21 -2.00
N TYR A 53 -8.18 7.69 -2.97
CA TYR A 53 -7.61 6.87 -4.05
C TYR A 53 -6.75 7.67 -5.03
N GLU A 54 -7.13 8.92 -5.30
CA GLU A 54 -6.34 9.76 -6.20
C GLU A 54 -4.96 10.08 -5.61
N ALA A 55 -4.93 10.40 -4.32
CA ALA A 55 -3.68 10.64 -3.61
C ALA A 55 -2.81 9.37 -3.59
N LEU A 56 -3.41 8.22 -3.38
CA LEU A 56 -2.71 6.94 -3.42
C LEU A 56 -2.13 6.68 -4.80
N GLN A 57 -2.87 6.93 -5.85
CA GLN A 57 -2.40 6.78 -7.22
C GLN A 57 -1.13 7.60 -7.47
N GLY A 58 -1.13 8.86 -7.05
CA GLY A 58 0.03 9.73 -7.17
C GLY A 58 1.22 9.21 -6.37
N LEU A 59 0.98 8.69 -5.17
CA LEU A 59 2.02 8.14 -4.32
C LEU A 59 2.67 6.91 -4.94
N LEU A 60 1.88 6.05 -5.59
CA LEU A 60 2.38 4.83 -6.24
C LEU A 60 3.19 5.11 -7.50
N HIS A 61 3.08 6.30 -8.08
CA HIS A 61 3.89 6.71 -9.23
C HIS A 61 5.28 7.22 -8.83
N ARG A 62 5.56 7.36 -7.54
CA ARG A 62 6.89 7.75 -7.07
C ARG A 62 7.88 6.61 -7.26
N SER A 63 9.17 6.96 -7.30
CA SER A 63 10.23 5.97 -7.39
C SER A 63 10.46 5.31 -6.04
N TYR A 64 10.55 3.98 -6.05
CA TYR A 64 10.83 3.17 -4.87
C TYR A 64 12.05 2.30 -5.16
N SER A 65 12.79 1.93 -4.11
CA SER A 65 13.87 0.96 -4.28
C SER A 65 13.29 -0.39 -4.70
N THR A 66 14.11 -1.20 -5.37
CA THR A 66 13.68 -2.52 -5.84
C THR A 66 13.24 -3.44 -4.70
N ALA A 67 13.77 -3.21 -3.49
CA ALA A 67 13.37 -3.97 -2.32
C ALA A 67 11.87 -3.86 -2.01
N PHE A 68 11.24 -2.77 -2.41
CA PHE A 68 9.81 -2.52 -2.16
C PHE A 68 8.93 -2.70 -3.40
N ALA A 69 9.50 -3.13 -4.52
CA ALA A 69 8.75 -3.23 -5.77
C ALA A 69 7.53 -4.16 -5.66
N GLY A 70 7.68 -5.29 -4.95
CA GLY A 70 6.56 -6.20 -4.71
C GLY A 70 5.47 -5.57 -3.86
N GLU A 71 5.86 -4.87 -2.80
CA GLU A 71 4.91 -4.19 -1.92
C GLU A 71 4.13 -3.10 -2.68
N VAL A 72 4.80 -2.36 -3.56
CA VAL A 72 4.17 -1.34 -4.39
C VAL A 72 3.13 -1.99 -5.32
N ASP A 73 3.48 -3.10 -5.96
CA ASP A 73 2.55 -3.80 -6.85
C ASP A 73 1.35 -4.38 -6.09
N ALA A 74 1.59 -4.91 -4.88
CA ALA A 74 0.50 -5.41 -4.04
C ALA A 74 -0.47 -4.30 -3.65
N LEU A 75 0.06 -3.15 -3.28
CA LEU A 75 -0.77 -1.99 -2.93
C LEU A 75 -1.52 -1.45 -4.17
N ARG A 76 -0.88 -1.50 -5.33
CA ARG A 76 -1.55 -1.14 -6.58
C ARG A 76 -2.73 -2.08 -6.86
N GLY A 77 -2.53 -3.39 -6.65
CA GLY A 77 -3.62 -4.35 -6.76
C GLY A 77 -4.77 -4.04 -5.80
N ASP A 78 -4.46 -3.70 -4.57
CA ASP A 78 -5.47 -3.33 -3.57
C ASP A 78 -6.25 -2.08 -4.01
N LEU A 79 -5.57 -1.09 -4.57
CA LEU A 79 -6.21 0.11 -5.12
C LEU A 79 -7.15 -0.25 -6.27
N GLU A 80 -6.71 -1.12 -7.18
CA GLU A 80 -7.53 -1.54 -8.31
C GLU A 80 -8.80 -2.25 -7.85
N ILE A 81 -8.71 -3.09 -6.81
CA ILE A 81 -9.90 -3.72 -6.20
C ILE A 81 -10.85 -2.65 -5.67
N ALA A 82 -10.32 -1.66 -4.95
CA ALA A 82 -11.15 -0.59 -4.39
C ALA A 82 -11.86 0.23 -5.47
N LEU A 83 -11.22 0.37 -6.64
CA LEU A 83 -11.78 1.07 -7.80
C LEU A 83 -12.70 0.20 -8.65
N GLY A 84 -12.85 -1.09 -8.32
CA GLY A 84 -13.67 -2.02 -9.10
C GLY A 84 -12.99 -2.62 -10.31
N ASN A 85 -11.68 -2.44 -10.45
CA ASN A 85 -10.90 -2.93 -11.60
C ASN A 85 -10.25 -4.28 -11.28
N VAL A 86 -11.07 -5.32 -11.14
CA VAL A 86 -10.62 -6.65 -10.70
C VAL A 86 -9.58 -7.23 -11.67
N ASP A 87 -9.73 -7.03 -12.97
CA ASP A 87 -8.78 -7.56 -13.96
C ASP A 87 -7.38 -6.98 -13.78
N ARG A 88 -7.29 -5.69 -13.44
CA ARG A 88 -5.99 -5.05 -13.16
C ARG A 88 -5.37 -5.59 -11.89
N ALA A 89 -6.17 -5.90 -10.88
CA ALA A 89 -5.67 -6.53 -9.65
C ALA A 89 -5.12 -7.92 -9.95
N ARG A 90 -5.75 -8.68 -10.84
CA ARG A 90 -5.26 -10.00 -11.26
C ARG A 90 -3.91 -9.91 -11.94
N GLU A 91 -3.59 -8.79 -12.57
CA GLU A 91 -2.27 -8.56 -13.17
C GLU A 91 -1.25 -8.11 -12.13
N ALA A 92 -1.65 -7.24 -11.20
CA ALA A 92 -0.73 -6.65 -10.22
C ALA A 92 -0.27 -7.65 -9.16
N TYR A 93 -1.18 -8.48 -8.64
CA TYR A 93 -0.84 -9.40 -7.57
C TYR A 93 0.19 -10.47 -7.95
N PRO A 94 0.11 -11.12 -9.11
CA PRO A 94 1.16 -12.05 -9.52
C PRO A 94 2.52 -11.38 -9.67
N GLU A 95 2.56 -10.15 -10.18
CA GLU A 95 3.79 -9.36 -10.27
C GLU A 95 4.39 -9.14 -8.89
N ALA A 96 3.54 -8.78 -7.91
CA ALA A 96 3.97 -8.59 -6.54
C ALA A 96 4.55 -9.86 -5.94
N LEU A 97 3.93 -11.00 -6.23
CA LEU A 97 4.40 -12.29 -5.74
C LEU A 97 5.79 -12.64 -6.30
N VAL A 98 5.99 -12.40 -7.59
CA VAL A 98 7.29 -12.65 -8.25
C VAL A 98 8.38 -11.76 -7.65
N LYS A 99 8.09 -10.49 -7.41
CA LYS A 99 9.05 -9.54 -6.85
C LYS A 99 9.31 -9.76 -5.36
N GLY A 100 8.33 -10.34 -4.66
CA GLY A 100 8.44 -10.64 -3.24
C GLY A 100 7.78 -9.60 -2.35
N VAL A 101 7.05 -10.08 -1.36
CA VAL A 101 6.39 -9.27 -0.34
C VAL A 101 6.62 -9.91 1.02
N ASP A 102 6.52 -9.13 2.08
CA ASP A 102 6.72 -9.64 3.44
C ASP A 102 5.64 -10.66 3.84
N ASP A 103 4.38 -10.38 3.52
CA ASP A 103 3.30 -11.31 3.82
C ASP A 103 2.81 -12.00 2.54
N GLU A 104 3.54 -13.01 2.13
CA GLU A 104 3.21 -13.80 0.95
C GLU A 104 1.89 -14.55 1.11
N SER A 105 1.61 -15.04 2.30
CA SER A 105 0.35 -15.76 2.58
C SER A 105 -0.86 -14.87 2.34
N LEU A 106 -0.83 -13.64 2.82
CA LEU A 106 -1.90 -12.69 2.59
C LEU A 106 -2.09 -12.40 1.11
N LEU A 107 -0.98 -12.22 0.38
CA LEU A 107 -1.04 -11.98 -1.06
C LEU A 107 -1.66 -13.15 -1.81
N ARG A 108 -1.32 -14.38 -1.42
CA ARG A 108 -1.91 -15.58 -2.03
C ARG A 108 -3.42 -15.66 -1.75
N MET A 109 -3.86 -15.27 -0.57
CA MET A 109 -5.29 -15.17 -0.27
C MET A 109 -5.99 -14.16 -1.17
N LYS A 110 -5.38 -13.02 -1.39
CA LYS A 110 -5.90 -11.99 -2.31
C LYS A 110 -6.02 -12.51 -3.73
N LEU A 111 -5.04 -13.30 -4.18
CA LEU A 111 -5.07 -13.93 -5.50
C LEU A 111 -6.23 -14.91 -5.64
N VAL A 112 -6.50 -15.70 -4.60
CA VAL A 112 -7.65 -16.61 -4.58
C VAL A 112 -8.95 -15.81 -4.69
N ASP A 113 -9.08 -14.74 -3.92
CA ASP A 113 -10.28 -13.92 -3.90
C ASP A 113 -10.59 -13.31 -5.28
N VAL A 114 -9.59 -12.78 -5.97
CA VAL A 114 -9.81 -12.22 -7.31
C VAL A 114 -10.12 -13.31 -8.35
N GLY A 115 -9.56 -14.50 -8.15
CA GLY A 115 -9.90 -15.67 -8.96
C GLY A 115 -11.36 -16.09 -8.79
N ASP A 116 -11.84 -16.12 -7.52
CA ASP A 116 -13.23 -16.42 -7.20
C ASP A 116 -14.19 -15.41 -7.79
N GLN A 117 -13.89 -14.14 -7.70
CA GLN A 117 -14.68 -13.07 -8.34
C GLN A 117 -14.78 -13.26 -9.85
N ARG A 118 -13.71 -13.71 -10.47
CA ARG A 118 -13.71 -14.04 -11.89
C ARG A 118 -14.67 -15.18 -12.21
N SER A 119 -14.71 -16.19 -11.34
CA SER A 119 -15.57 -17.37 -11.53
C SER A 119 -17.05 -17.01 -11.46
N GLU A 120 -17.40 -15.99 -10.70
CA GLU A 120 -18.78 -15.53 -10.51
C GLU A 120 -19.27 -14.68 -11.68
N SER A 121 -18.38 -14.16 -12.46
CA SER A 121 -18.72 -13.34 -13.62
C SER A 121 -18.77 -14.15 -14.89
#